data_22bfe3af106a8c54b0d112303ed2aa3a
#
_entry.id   22bfe3af106a8c54b0d112303ed2aa3a
#
_cell.length_a   1.000
_cell.length_b   1.000
_cell.length_c   1.000
_cell.angle_alpha   90.00
_cell.angle_beta   90.00
_cell.angle_gamma   90.00
#
_symmetry.space_group_name_H-M   'P 1'
#
loop_
_entity.id
_entity.type
_entity.pdbx_description
1 polymer ?
#
loop_
_entity_poly.entity_id
_entity_poly.type
_entity_poly.pdbx_seq_one_letter_code
_entity_poly.pdbx_strand_id
1 'polypeptide(L)'
;MSEAFVPLTDFVNESKSIPRDHPLDKPVAKWTEEEVLNGEIVEAGVVILRTRGCYWSIKEGCSMCGYFNDTVPGGVSDDMLREQWKRVRPILKGRKYAKIYTSGSFIDPTEVPFDFANEVMSDLSDMGVEKVLIESLPEFVNPKNFNYEKAPKLEIAIGLESVSYTHLTLPTSG
;
A
#
# COMPACT_ATOMS: atom_id res chain seq x y z
N MET A 1 -12.68 23.50 37.28
CA MET A 1 -13.12 22.72 36.10
C MET A 1 -11.91 21.93 35.63
N SER A 2 -11.87 20.61 35.85
CA SER A 2 -10.77 19.76 35.35
C SER A 2 -10.97 19.66 33.85
N GLU A 3 -10.04 20.21 33.08
CA GLU A 3 -9.99 19.90 31.64
C GLU A 3 -9.82 18.38 31.52
N ALA A 4 -10.78 17.74 30.90
CA ALA A 4 -10.67 16.32 30.62
C ALA A 4 -9.48 16.12 29.66
N PHE A 5 -8.49 15.34 30.09
CA PHE A 5 -7.37 14.98 29.24
C PHE A 5 -7.91 14.10 28.11
N VAL A 6 -7.91 14.63 26.90
CA VAL A 6 -8.23 13.85 25.69
C VAL A 6 -6.94 13.18 25.21
N PRO A 7 -6.90 11.86 25.10
CA PRO A 7 -5.74 11.17 24.52
C PRO A 7 -5.41 11.73 23.13
N LEU A 8 -4.13 11.85 22.80
CA LEU A 8 -3.69 12.37 21.51
C LEU A 8 -4.29 11.57 20.34
N THR A 9 -4.45 10.26 20.52
CA THR A 9 -5.08 9.35 19.56
C THR A 9 -6.51 9.77 19.23
N ASP A 10 -7.31 10.11 20.26
CA ASP A 10 -8.70 10.51 20.07
C ASP A 10 -8.77 11.85 19.35
N PHE A 11 -7.94 12.82 19.75
CA PHE A 11 -7.82 14.11 19.07
C PHE A 11 -7.43 13.97 17.61
N VAL A 12 -6.45 13.10 17.30
CA VAL A 12 -6.02 12.84 15.92
C VAL A 12 -7.13 12.17 15.12
N ASN A 13 -7.82 11.19 15.69
CA ASN A 13 -8.92 10.50 15.02
C ASN A 13 -10.12 11.42 14.77
N GLU A 14 -10.44 12.31 15.70
CA GLU A 14 -11.47 13.34 15.51
C GLU A 14 -11.08 14.38 14.44
N SER A 15 -9.78 14.69 14.35
CA SER A 15 -9.23 15.64 13.37
C SER A 15 -9.09 15.05 11.97
N LYS A 16 -9.06 13.73 11.84
CA LYS A 16 -9.10 13.06 10.54
C LYS A 16 -10.44 13.35 9.91
N SER A 17 -10.40 14.02 8.77
CA SER A 17 -11.60 14.37 8.02
C SER A 17 -12.49 13.15 7.81
N ILE A 18 -13.80 13.40 7.87
CA ILE A 18 -14.83 12.40 7.58
C ILE A 18 -14.47 11.64 6.32
N PRO A 19 -14.49 10.29 6.35
CA PRO A 19 -14.20 9.48 5.18
C PRO A 19 -15.02 9.99 3.99
N ARG A 20 -14.35 10.33 2.90
CA ARG A 20 -15.04 10.74 1.69
C ARG A 20 -15.83 9.54 1.20
N ASP A 21 -17.05 9.77 0.72
CA ASP A 21 -17.84 8.74 0.04
C ASP A 21 -17.18 8.42 -1.31
N HIS A 22 -16.36 7.39 -1.32
CA HIS A 22 -15.62 6.97 -2.49
C HIS A 22 -16.22 5.70 -3.09
N PRO A 23 -16.35 5.63 -4.43
CA PRO A 23 -16.72 4.37 -5.08
C PRO A 23 -15.68 3.29 -4.80
N LEU A 24 -16.08 2.19 -4.16
CA LEU A 24 -15.18 1.11 -3.72
C LEU A 24 -14.57 0.33 -4.89
N ASP A 25 -15.21 0.38 -6.04
CA ASP A 25 -14.76 -0.25 -7.29
C ASP A 25 -13.73 0.58 -8.05
N LYS A 26 -13.35 1.76 -7.53
CA LYS A 26 -12.39 2.65 -8.19
C LYS A 26 -11.10 2.78 -7.39
N PRO A 27 -9.94 2.68 -8.06
CA PRO A 27 -8.65 2.96 -7.43
C PRO A 27 -8.59 4.42 -6.98
N VAL A 28 -7.65 4.73 -6.08
CA VAL A 28 -7.38 6.11 -5.66
C VAL A 28 -6.80 6.90 -6.81
N ALA A 29 -5.75 6.36 -7.47
CA ALA A 29 -5.07 7.00 -8.58
C ALA A 29 -4.36 5.98 -9.48
N LYS A 30 -4.05 6.41 -10.70
CA LYS A 30 -3.15 5.71 -11.62
C LYS A 30 -2.52 6.70 -12.59
N TRP A 31 -1.23 6.51 -12.87
CA TRP A 31 -0.46 7.32 -13.84
C TRP A 31 0.75 6.56 -14.35
N THR A 32 1.53 7.19 -15.21
CA THR A 32 2.83 6.68 -15.63
C THR A 32 3.93 7.68 -15.30
N GLU A 33 5.12 7.16 -15.03
CA GLU A 33 6.30 7.98 -14.75
C GLU A 33 7.56 7.30 -15.30
N GLU A 34 8.63 8.08 -15.46
CA GLU A 34 9.93 7.54 -15.86
C GLU A 34 10.65 6.94 -14.66
N GLU A 35 11.24 5.78 -14.86
CA GLU A 35 12.01 5.04 -13.86
C GLU A 35 13.25 4.41 -14.45
N VAL A 36 14.19 4.03 -13.59
CA VAL A 36 15.40 3.31 -14.01
C VAL A 36 15.24 1.82 -13.75
N LEU A 37 15.31 1.04 -14.79
CA LEU A 37 15.32 -0.43 -14.72
C LEU A 37 16.56 -0.96 -15.45
N ASN A 38 17.43 -1.68 -14.73
CA ASN A 38 18.67 -2.25 -15.27
C ASN A 38 19.59 -1.22 -15.98
N GLY A 39 19.58 0.03 -15.52
CA GLY A 39 20.39 1.12 -16.10
C GLY A 39 19.75 1.84 -17.29
N GLU A 40 18.56 1.45 -17.70
CA GLU A 40 17.77 2.09 -18.75
C GLU A 40 16.59 2.87 -18.18
N ILE A 41 16.25 4.00 -18.82
CA ILE A 41 15.02 4.74 -18.49
C ILE A 41 13.86 4.00 -19.14
N VAL A 42 12.87 3.63 -18.33
CA VAL A 42 11.64 2.97 -18.75
C VAL A 42 10.42 3.71 -18.24
N GLU A 43 9.30 3.58 -18.94
CA GLU A 43 8.02 4.07 -18.43
C GLU A 43 7.42 3.05 -17.48
N ALA A 44 7.28 3.41 -16.21
CA ALA A 44 6.62 2.60 -15.19
C ALA A 44 5.12 2.94 -15.10
N GLY A 45 4.30 1.94 -14.87
CA GLY A 45 2.89 2.12 -14.52
C GLY A 45 2.74 2.17 -13.01
N VAL A 46 2.06 3.21 -12.51
CA VAL A 46 1.84 3.44 -11.08
C VAL A 46 0.35 3.37 -10.78
N VAL A 47 0.00 2.65 -9.73
CA VAL A 47 -1.39 2.53 -9.28
C VAL A 47 -1.47 2.63 -7.76
N ILE A 48 -2.52 3.28 -7.26
CA ILE A 48 -2.87 3.30 -5.84
C ILE A 48 -4.23 2.62 -5.72
N LEU A 49 -4.26 1.46 -5.08
CA LEU A 49 -5.49 0.75 -4.79
C LEU A 49 -6.15 1.34 -3.54
N ARG A 50 -7.47 1.43 -3.56
CA ARG A 50 -8.26 1.78 -2.40
C ARG A 50 -8.48 0.55 -1.54
N THR A 51 -8.02 0.60 -0.31
CA THR A 51 -8.08 -0.50 0.65
C THR A 51 -8.63 -0.01 2.00
N ARG A 52 -8.67 -0.88 2.99
CA ARG A 52 -9.00 -0.48 4.36
C ARG A 52 -7.96 0.49 4.96
N GLY A 53 -6.76 0.48 4.41
CA GLY A 53 -5.64 1.26 4.89
C GLY A 53 -4.87 0.62 6.04
N CYS A 54 -3.84 1.34 6.49
CA CYS A 54 -2.92 0.92 7.52
C CYS A 54 -3.60 0.71 8.87
N TYR A 55 -3.42 -0.46 9.47
CA TYR A 55 -3.96 -0.79 10.79
C TYR A 55 -3.46 0.18 11.87
N TRP A 56 -2.20 0.62 11.77
CA TRP A 56 -1.61 1.57 12.71
C TRP A 56 -2.34 2.91 12.68
N SER A 57 -2.63 3.41 11.49
CA SER A 57 -3.39 4.65 11.31
C SER A 57 -4.81 4.55 11.88
N ILE A 58 -5.42 3.36 11.83
CA ILE A 58 -6.76 3.13 12.37
C ILE A 58 -6.73 3.04 13.91
N LYS A 59 -5.72 2.37 14.46
CA LYS A 59 -5.64 2.06 15.89
C LYS A 59 -5.01 3.19 16.70
N GLU A 60 -3.87 3.71 16.25
CA GLU A 60 -3.02 4.63 17.04
C GLU A 60 -3.09 6.10 16.56
N GLY A 61 -3.71 6.35 15.40
CA GLY A 61 -3.89 7.70 14.91
C GLY A 61 -2.61 8.38 14.41
N CYS A 62 -2.12 7.98 13.23
CA CYS A 62 -0.97 8.64 12.62
C CYS A 62 -1.37 10.06 12.14
N SER A 63 -0.82 11.11 12.79
CA SER A 63 -1.17 12.51 12.51
C SER A 63 -0.61 13.05 11.20
N MET A 64 0.47 12.44 10.67
CA MET A 64 1.14 12.89 9.46
C MET A 64 0.59 12.26 8.17
N CYS A 65 -0.26 11.24 8.27
CA CYS A 65 -0.70 10.42 7.14
C CYS A 65 -1.89 11.04 6.40
N GLY A 66 -1.65 11.63 5.24
CA GLY A 66 -2.70 12.10 4.33
C GLY A 66 -3.47 10.97 3.62
N TYR A 67 -2.88 9.79 3.49
CA TYR A 67 -3.49 8.62 2.81
C TYR A 67 -4.74 8.09 3.52
N PHE A 68 -4.86 8.34 4.82
CA PHE A 68 -6.05 7.93 5.57
C PHE A 68 -7.37 8.43 4.95
N ASN A 69 -7.35 9.62 4.34
CA ASN A 69 -8.55 10.21 3.73
C ASN A 69 -9.07 9.42 2.52
N ASP A 70 -8.24 8.58 1.93
CA ASP A 70 -8.58 7.76 0.76
C ASP A 70 -8.84 6.29 1.12
N THR A 71 -8.80 5.96 2.40
CA THR A 71 -9.06 4.60 2.91
C THR A 71 -10.53 4.33 3.16
N VAL A 72 -10.86 3.06 3.31
CA VAL A 72 -12.16 2.56 3.73
C VAL A 72 -11.97 1.74 5.00
N PRO A 73 -12.04 2.33 6.20
CA PRO A 73 -11.75 1.63 7.46
C PRO A 73 -12.56 0.34 7.68
N GLY A 74 -13.76 0.26 7.11
CA GLY A 74 -14.59 -0.95 7.09
C GLY A 74 -14.10 -2.06 6.15
N GLY A 75 -13.05 -1.77 5.38
CA GLY A 75 -12.50 -2.70 4.38
C GLY A 75 -13.17 -2.58 3.01
N VAL A 76 -12.50 -3.17 2.02
CA VAL A 76 -12.98 -3.29 0.65
C VAL A 76 -13.08 -4.77 0.34
N SER A 77 -14.19 -5.21 -0.22
CA SER A 77 -14.37 -6.62 -0.57
C SER A 77 -13.43 -7.05 -1.70
N ASP A 78 -13.13 -8.34 -1.77
CA ASP A 78 -12.30 -8.94 -2.82
C ASP A 78 -12.83 -8.61 -4.22
N ASP A 79 -14.15 -8.64 -4.42
CA ASP A 79 -14.77 -8.31 -5.70
C ASP A 79 -14.51 -6.85 -6.09
N MET A 80 -14.57 -5.93 -5.13
CA MET A 80 -14.27 -4.52 -5.38
C MET A 80 -12.79 -4.30 -5.66
N LEU A 81 -11.89 -5.01 -4.99
CA LEU A 81 -10.46 -4.99 -5.30
C LEU A 81 -10.19 -5.51 -6.72
N ARG A 82 -10.85 -6.59 -7.13
CA ARG A 82 -10.76 -7.09 -8.52
C ARG A 82 -11.30 -6.11 -9.55
N GLU A 83 -12.39 -5.39 -9.24
CA GLU A 83 -12.90 -4.33 -10.12
C GLU A 83 -11.92 -3.16 -10.23
N GLN A 84 -11.29 -2.74 -9.12
CA GLN A 84 -10.22 -1.74 -9.16
C GLN A 84 -9.05 -2.23 -10.02
N TRP A 85 -8.62 -3.49 -9.84
CA TRP A 85 -7.54 -4.09 -10.62
C TRP A 85 -7.84 -4.09 -12.12
N LYS A 86 -9.04 -4.49 -12.53
CA LYS A 86 -9.47 -4.43 -13.93
C LYS A 86 -9.35 -3.03 -14.51
N ARG A 87 -9.64 -1.98 -13.73
CA ARG A 87 -9.56 -0.58 -14.17
C ARG A 87 -8.14 -0.04 -14.29
N VAL A 88 -7.20 -0.54 -13.48
CA VAL A 88 -5.79 -0.11 -13.52
C VAL A 88 -4.95 -0.94 -14.49
N ARG A 89 -5.32 -2.17 -14.72
CA ARG A 89 -4.61 -3.12 -15.59
C ARG A 89 -4.19 -2.55 -16.96
N PRO A 90 -5.02 -1.77 -17.68
CA PRO A 90 -4.63 -1.20 -18.97
C PRO A 90 -3.41 -0.28 -18.93
N ILE A 91 -3.18 0.43 -17.81
CA ILE A 91 -2.01 1.32 -17.69
C ILE A 91 -0.71 0.55 -17.45
N LEU A 92 -0.81 -0.69 -16.99
CA LEU A 92 0.34 -1.57 -16.72
C LEU A 92 0.75 -2.40 -17.94
N LYS A 93 -0.15 -2.55 -18.90
CA LYS A 93 0.09 -3.39 -20.08
C LYS A 93 1.23 -2.85 -20.94
N GLY A 94 2.19 -3.73 -21.26
CA GLY A 94 3.35 -3.40 -22.07
C GLY A 94 4.45 -2.64 -21.34
N ARG A 95 4.32 -2.43 -20.02
CA ARG A 95 5.35 -1.83 -19.20
C ARG A 95 6.20 -2.90 -18.51
N LYS A 96 7.49 -2.61 -18.39
CA LYS A 96 8.44 -3.51 -17.73
C LYS A 96 8.49 -3.30 -16.21
N TYR A 97 8.05 -2.15 -15.73
CA TYR A 97 8.05 -1.79 -14.32
C TYR A 97 6.67 -1.34 -13.86
N ALA A 98 6.19 -1.92 -12.77
CA ALA A 98 4.95 -1.57 -12.11
C ALA A 98 5.20 -1.12 -10.68
N LYS A 99 4.46 -0.12 -10.21
CA LYS A 99 4.44 0.29 -8.81
C LYS A 99 3.01 0.19 -8.30
N ILE A 100 2.81 -0.56 -7.21
CA ILE A 100 1.50 -0.76 -6.62
C ILE A 100 1.55 -0.26 -5.19
N TYR A 101 0.79 0.78 -4.93
CA TYR A 101 0.63 1.38 -3.62
C TYR A 101 -0.74 1.06 -3.04
N THR A 102 -0.79 1.02 -1.72
CA THR A 102 -2.00 1.01 -0.92
C THR A 102 -1.89 2.09 0.14
N SER A 103 -2.84 2.19 1.05
CA SER A 103 -2.71 3.15 2.14
C SER A 103 -2.03 2.57 3.39
N GLY A 104 -1.45 1.38 3.27
CA GLY A 104 -0.76 0.68 4.35
C GLY A 104 0.28 -0.29 3.82
N SER A 105 -0.04 -1.58 3.77
CA SER A 105 0.89 -2.63 3.37
C SER A 105 0.26 -3.57 2.35
N PHE A 106 0.80 -3.63 1.14
CA PHE A 106 0.32 -4.56 0.11
C PHE A 106 0.40 -6.04 0.55
N ILE A 107 1.32 -6.35 1.44
CA ILE A 107 1.54 -7.71 1.98
C ILE A 107 0.96 -7.91 3.40
N ASP A 108 0.10 -7.00 3.88
CA ASP A 108 -0.75 -7.24 5.03
C ASP A 108 -2.01 -7.99 4.57
N PRO A 109 -2.19 -9.27 4.95
CA PRO A 109 -3.34 -10.06 4.51
C PRO A 109 -4.69 -9.54 5.03
N THR A 110 -4.67 -8.64 6.02
CA THR A 110 -5.89 -7.97 6.52
C THR A 110 -6.26 -6.73 5.72
N GLU A 111 -5.32 -6.16 4.96
CA GLU A 111 -5.54 -5.05 4.04
C GLU A 111 -5.76 -5.52 2.61
N VAL A 112 -4.88 -6.41 2.15
CA VAL A 112 -4.90 -7.00 0.81
C VAL A 112 -4.91 -8.53 0.96
N PRO A 113 -6.05 -9.21 0.69
CA PRO A 113 -6.13 -10.66 0.78
C PRO A 113 -5.08 -11.34 -0.08
N PHE A 114 -4.44 -12.39 0.47
CA PHE A 114 -3.34 -13.09 -0.21
C PHE A 114 -3.73 -13.62 -1.59
N ASP A 115 -4.92 -14.16 -1.74
CA ASP A 115 -5.40 -14.70 -3.02
C ASP A 115 -5.49 -13.59 -4.08
N PHE A 116 -6.01 -12.42 -3.71
CA PHE A 116 -6.03 -11.26 -4.61
C PHE A 116 -4.61 -10.78 -4.94
N ALA A 117 -3.71 -10.69 -3.95
CA ALA A 117 -2.32 -10.32 -4.19
C ALA A 117 -1.62 -11.31 -5.14
N ASN A 118 -1.87 -12.62 -4.99
CA ASN A 118 -1.34 -13.66 -5.86
C ASN A 118 -1.89 -13.54 -7.29
N GLU A 119 -3.19 -13.26 -7.45
CA GLU A 119 -3.80 -12.96 -8.77
C GLU A 119 -3.12 -11.76 -9.44
N VAL A 120 -2.91 -10.67 -8.69
CA VAL A 120 -2.23 -9.45 -9.18
C VAL A 120 -0.81 -9.76 -9.65
N MET A 121 -0.04 -10.48 -8.86
CA MET A 121 1.36 -10.83 -9.18
C MET A 121 1.45 -11.74 -10.41
N SER A 122 0.56 -12.72 -10.50
CA SER A 122 0.47 -13.61 -11.67
C SER A 122 0.12 -12.83 -12.93
N ASP A 123 -0.87 -11.94 -12.86
CA ASP A 123 -1.32 -11.11 -13.98
C ASP A 123 -0.22 -10.15 -14.47
N LEU A 124 0.53 -9.52 -13.56
CA LEU A 124 1.69 -8.69 -13.90
C LEU A 124 2.77 -9.50 -14.64
N SER A 125 3.05 -10.71 -14.16
CA SER A 125 3.99 -11.60 -14.80
C SER A 125 3.52 -12.00 -16.22
N ASP A 126 2.21 -12.28 -16.39
CA ASP A 126 1.61 -12.61 -17.68
C ASP A 126 1.62 -11.41 -18.66
N MET A 127 1.56 -10.20 -18.15
CA MET A 127 1.71 -8.97 -18.94
C MET A 127 3.16 -8.66 -19.34
N GLY A 128 4.14 -9.42 -18.85
CA GLY A 128 5.56 -9.23 -19.15
C GLY A 128 6.23 -8.14 -18.31
N VAL A 129 5.64 -7.78 -17.16
CA VAL A 129 6.29 -6.91 -16.17
C VAL A 129 7.51 -7.63 -15.61
N GLU A 130 8.68 -6.98 -15.64
CA GLU A 130 9.94 -7.55 -15.16
C GLU A 130 10.14 -7.28 -13.66
N LYS A 131 9.67 -6.12 -13.18
CA LYS A 131 9.84 -5.66 -11.79
C LYS A 131 8.56 -5.04 -11.27
N VAL A 132 8.23 -5.35 -10.03
CA VAL A 132 7.12 -4.70 -9.30
C VAL A 132 7.62 -4.16 -7.96
N LEU A 133 7.29 -2.90 -7.67
CA LEU A 133 7.49 -2.27 -6.37
C LEU A 133 6.15 -2.24 -5.63
N ILE A 134 6.20 -2.65 -4.37
CA ILE A 134 5.09 -2.53 -3.42
C ILE A 134 5.58 -1.85 -2.14
N GLU A 135 4.67 -1.23 -1.39
CA GLU A 135 4.98 -0.69 -0.06
C GLU A 135 4.50 -1.61 1.05
N SER A 136 5.25 -1.60 2.15
CA SER A 136 4.88 -2.34 3.35
C SER A 136 5.46 -1.72 4.62
N LEU A 137 4.75 -1.95 5.72
CA LEU A 137 5.31 -1.82 7.06
C LEU A 137 6.30 -2.98 7.32
N PRO A 138 7.38 -2.75 8.11
CA PRO A 138 8.44 -3.74 8.32
C PRO A 138 7.94 -5.09 8.86
N GLU A 139 6.96 -5.09 9.75
CA GLU A 139 6.43 -6.29 10.40
C GLU A 139 5.74 -7.27 9.46
N PHE A 140 5.28 -6.80 8.31
CA PHE A 140 4.69 -7.67 7.29
C PHE A 140 5.70 -8.26 6.31
N VAL A 141 6.95 -7.80 6.33
CA VAL A 141 8.02 -8.33 5.48
C VAL A 141 8.45 -9.71 5.99
N ASN A 142 7.60 -10.68 5.74
CA ASN A 142 7.78 -12.09 6.08
C ASN A 142 7.56 -12.93 4.81
N PRO A 143 8.46 -13.88 4.49
CA PRO A 143 8.32 -14.73 3.29
C PRO A 143 6.95 -15.40 3.10
N LYS A 144 6.22 -15.65 4.19
CA LYS A 144 4.88 -16.22 4.13
C LYS A 144 3.85 -15.27 3.50
N ASN A 145 4.08 -13.96 3.57
CA ASN A 145 3.15 -12.94 3.08
C ASN A 145 3.35 -12.60 1.60
N PHE A 146 4.45 -13.06 0.98
CA PHE A 146 4.77 -12.80 -0.44
C PHE A 146 5.35 -14.00 -1.18
N ASN A 147 5.03 -15.20 -0.74
CA ASN A 147 5.37 -16.44 -1.45
C ASN A 147 4.38 -16.70 -2.59
N TYR A 148 4.40 -15.83 -3.60
CA TYR A 148 3.52 -15.91 -4.75
C TYR A 148 3.93 -17.06 -5.68
N GLU A 149 2.96 -17.72 -6.30
CA GLU A 149 3.20 -18.82 -7.26
C GLU A 149 3.94 -18.33 -8.51
N LYS A 150 3.60 -17.12 -8.96
CA LYS A 150 4.20 -16.46 -10.11
C LYS A 150 4.22 -14.95 -9.85
N ALA A 151 5.40 -14.35 -9.97
CA ALA A 151 5.54 -12.91 -9.77
C ALA A 151 6.70 -12.35 -10.59
N PRO A 152 6.67 -11.07 -10.96
CA PRO A 152 7.84 -10.31 -11.37
C PRO A 152 8.90 -10.26 -10.26
N LYS A 153 10.07 -9.71 -10.55
CA LYS A 153 11.04 -9.38 -9.48
C LYS A 153 10.38 -8.41 -8.50
N LEU A 154 10.20 -8.87 -7.26
CA LEU A 154 9.57 -8.09 -6.20
C LEU A 154 10.58 -7.14 -5.54
N GLU A 155 10.21 -5.88 -5.42
CA GLU A 155 10.87 -4.86 -4.61
C GLU A 155 9.89 -4.37 -3.56
N ILE A 156 10.32 -4.36 -2.29
CA ILE A 156 9.50 -3.92 -1.17
C ILE A 156 10.07 -2.62 -0.63
N ALA A 157 9.33 -1.53 -0.76
CA ALA A 157 9.65 -0.26 -0.14
C ALA A 157 9.13 -0.23 1.30
N ILE A 158 10.00 0.16 2.22
CA ILE A 158 9.67 0.30 3.64
C ILE A 158 9.88 1.75 4.03
N GLY A 159 8.84 2.39 4.59
CA GLY A 159 8.93 3.73 5.11
C GLY A 159 9.87 3.80 6.31
N LEU A 160 10.79 4.75 6.27
CA LEU A 160 11.66 5.09 7.40
C LEU A 160 11.06 6.30 8.12
N GLU A 161 10.32 6.05 9.20
CA GLU A 161 9.58 7.08 9.94
C GLU A 161 10.46 7.89 10.90
N SER A 162 11.78 7.80 10.76
CA SER A 162 12.73 8.56 11.57
C SER A 162 13.94 8.99 10.77
N VAL A 163 14.42 10.21 11.05
CA VAL A 163 15.72 10.74 10.58
C VAL A 163 16.80 10.68 11.64
N SER A 164 16.46 10.20 12.85
CA SER A 164 17.40 10.07 13.96
C SER A 164 18.19 8.78 13.84
N TYR A 165 19.52 8.89 13.78
CA TYR A 165 20.41 7.72 13.78
C TYR A 165 20.18 6.82 15.00
N THR A 166 19.92 7.40 16.18
CA THR A 166 19.61 6.67 17.40
C THR A 166 18.37 5.80 17.26
N HIS A 167 17.32 6.31 16.60
CA HIS A 167 16.09 5.55 16.37
C HIS A 167 16.28 4.43 15.35
N LEU A 168 17.12 4.67 14.32
CA LEU A 168 17.37 3.69 13.24
C LEU A 168 18.32 2.57 13.68
N THR A 169 19.12 2.81 14.72
CA THR A 169 20.14 1.88 15.21
C THR A 169 19.82 1.26 16.56
N LEU A 170 18.56 1.36 17.01
CA LEU A 170 18.15 0.63 18.22
C LEU A 170 18.46 -0.86 18.04
N PRO A 171 19.18 -1.49 19.02
CA PRO A 171 19.44 -2.92 18.94
C PRO A 171 18.09 -3.63 18.93
N THR A 172 17.80 -4.36 17.88
CA THR A 172 16.75 -5.35 17.90
C THR A 172 17.17 -6.37 18.96
N SER A 173 16.49 -6.36 20.10
CA SER A 173 16.66 -7.43 21.09
C SER A 173 16.38 -8.75 20.38
N GLY A 174 17.45 -9.56 20.27
CA GLY A 174 17.39 -10.90 19.71
C GLY A 174 16.54 -11.84 20.56
#